data_6292a03bb4df06e7b400187a1955ee2b
#
_entry.id   6292a03bb4df06e7b400187a1955ee2b
#
_cell.length_a   1.000
_cell.length_b   1.000
_cell.length_c   1.000
_cell.angle_alpha   90.00
_cell.angle_beta   90.00
_cell.angle_gamma   90.00
#
_symmetry.space_group_name_H-M   'P 1'
#
loop_
_entity.id
_entity.type
_entity.pdbx_description
1 polymer ?
#
loop_
_entity_poly.entity_id
_entity_poly.type
_entity_poly.pdbx_seq_one_letter_code
_entity_poly.pdbx_strand_id
1 'polypeptide(L)'
;MKKIALLVLAVCMAASMDAQTSRKKIEKFADEAVRQIALTGRKPTIDILDSLSNNAEVSVEMVSRMGDPDDARQQRACLHLIDDIVDFSQQETGRKYTDVIRKGLTKALDRSFEPDVQLHIMEQLARIAKPADAAHIAMYLEMPELAQTASDILVNMPDIDDRIAEAAAAQPGIKQKVQTILDIRAGKRPKQTAVTTVAKPKPAAIPMWTKSLDKEVAGMCHAPMPKADSILIRKDTQEALRDLLKMAANMEGTERNSVLARFVTLAGQSAQTGNITAAEHYLMLRAADELVTDNTLRSKIIVDLGTTNSVQALSYLRRYTGKAPFIDAMAVATAETVSTHPEANGGRSVSAMLYSAKQSFINHYDEKGIDTYIDQVLAAIDNWKQAAGYDMSHTDQTKMEKRGFWILHEELDDCDLVFDWKARGRLTLSLHSSPVITFDTTMGVKIAGENKWHKVKNICEWSTASVSLKGDAVTVSVNGQKVADGVKLPSMIDGEPMAKSGQTRFLADDDGAMVRGYCFL
;
A
#
# COMPACT_ATOMS: atom_id res chain seq x y z
N MET A 1 -31.63 -55.13 -4.80
CA MET A 1 -31.65 -53.68 -4.45
C MET A 1 -30.88 -53.36 -3.20
N LYS A 2 -31.08 -54.01 -2.03
CA LYS A 2 -30.32 -53.67 -0.78
C LYS A 2 -28.81 -53.80 -0.87
N LYS A 3 -28.25 -54.77 -1.64
CA LYS A 3 -26.77 -54.92 -1.81
C LYS A 3 -26.14 -53.83 -2.66
N ILE A 4 -26.86 -53.27 -3.64
CA ILE A 4 -26.36 -52.16 -4.48
C ILE A 4 -26.37 -50.86 -3.67
N ALA A 5 -27.41 -50.62 -2.85
CA ALA A 5 -27.45 -49.46 -1.99
C ALA A 5 -26.35 -49.45 -0.92
N LEU A 6 -26.00 -50.65 -0.39
CA LEU A 6 -24.89 -50.77 0.58
C LEU A 6 -23.52 -50.52 -0.07
N LEU A 7 -23.35 -50.99 -1.32
CA LEU A 7 -22.11 -50.76 -2.09
C LEU A 7 -21.94 -49.27 -2.43
N VAL A 8 -23.00 -48.59 -2.85
CA VAL A 8 -22.98 -47.17 -3.14
C VAL A 8 -22.69 -46.36 -1.86
N LEU A 9 -23.28 -46.74 -0.73
CA LEU A 9 -23.03 -46.11 0.55
C LEU A 9 -21.56 -46.31 1.01
N ALA A 10 -21.01 -47.52 0.82
CA ALA A 10 -19.61 -47.79 1.16
C ALA A 10 -18.64 -47.03 0.26
N VAL A 11 -18.93 -46.91 -1.04
CA VAL A 11 -18.12 -46.10 -1.97
C VAL A 11 -18.20 -44.61 -1.64
N CYS A 12 -19.39 -44.10 -1.29
CA CYS A 12 -19.55 -42.71 -0.84
C CYS A 12 -18.84 -42.46 0.50
N MET A 13 -18.85 -43.41 1.43
CA MET A 13 -18.12 -43.26 2.70
C MET A 13 -16.61 -43.36 2.49
N ALA A 14 -16.13 -44.25 1.64
CA ALA A 14 -14.71 -44.32 1.31
C ALA A 14 -14.23 -43.06 0.59
N ALA A 15 -15.00 -42.52 -0.35
CA ALA A 15 -14.68 -41.27 -1.04
C ALA A 15 -14.70 -40.06 -0.06
N SER A 16 -15.61 -40.05 0.92
CA SER A 16 -15.65 -39.01 1.95
C SER A 16 -14.48 -39.10 2.95
N MET A 17 -14.05 -40.31 3.30
CA MET A 17 -12.88 -40.54 4.15
C MET A 17 -11.59 -40.19 3.43
N ASP A 18 -11.42 -40.51 2.15
CA ASP A 18 -10.28 -40.08 1.36
C ASP A 18 -10.22 -38.57 1.17
N ALA A 19 -11.37 -37.92 0.94
CA ALA A 19 -11.47 -36.47 0.87
C ALA A 19 -11.10 -35.80 2.20
N GLN A 20 -11.54 -36.36 3.33
CA GLN A 20 -11.24 -35.82 4.66
C GLN A 20 -9.77 -36.03 5.04
N THR A 21 -9.18 -37.16 4.67
CA THR A 21 -7.75 -37.44 4.87
C THR A 21 -6.89 -36.51 4.00
N SER A 22 -7.30 -36.28 2.75
CA SER A 22 -6.62 -35.36 1.84
C SER A 22 -6.68 -33.92 2.38
N ARG A 23 -7.83 -33.47 2.88
CA ARG A 23 -8.00 -32.14 3.46
C ARG A 23 -7.11 -31.91 4.68
N LYS A 24 -7.08 -32.82 5.64
CA LYS A 24 -6.20 -32.74 6.82
C LYS A 24 -4.71 -32.68 6.43
N LYS A 25 -4.33 -33.36 5.36
CA LYS A 25 -2.97 -33.34 4.86
C LYS A 25 -2.62 -31.99 4.24
N ILE A 26 -3.54 -31.39 3.49
CA ILE A 26 -3.38 -30.03 2.93
C ILE A 26 -3.27 -29.02 4.07
N GLU A 27 -4.17 -29.04 5.04
CA GLU A 27 -4.17 -28.14 6.19
C GLU A 27 -2.80 -28.18 6.90
N LYS A 28 -2.24 -29.37 7.13
CA LYS A 28 -0.93 -29.53 7.79
C LYS A 28 0.22 -28.92 6.98
N PHE A 29 0.29 -29.16 5.67
CA PHE A 29 1.37 -28.60 4.85
C PHE A 29 1.19 -27.08 4.65
N ALA A 30 -0.05 -26.62 4.53
CA ALA A 30 -0.38 -25.22 4.44
C ALA A 30 0.00 -24.47 5.75
N ASP A 31 -0.31 -25.04 6.92
CA ASP A 31 0.11 -24.49 8.23
C ASP A 31 1.63 -24.35 8.31
N GLU A 32 2.36 -25.36 7.90
CA GLU A 32 3.83 -25.34 7.93
C GLU A 32 4.38 -24.29 6.97
N ALA A 33 3.87 -24.23 5.72
CA ALA A 33 4.31 -23.26 4.72
C ALA A 33 4.00 -21.82 5.13
N VAL A 34 2.75 -21.54 5.54
CA VAL A 34 2.34 -20.19 6.01
C VAL A 34 3.15 -19.78 7.23
N ARG A 35 3.36 -20.69 8.19
CA ARG A 35 4.19 -20.42 9.37
C ARG A 35 5.64 -20.13 8.99
N GLN A 36 6.22 -20.88 8.06
CA GLN A 36 7.59 -20.66 7.58
C GLN A 36 7.72 -19.29 6.93
N ILE A 37 6.81 -18.93 6.00
CA ILE A 37 6.81 -17.62 5.34
C ILE A 37 6.60 -16.50 6.38
N ALA A 38 5.62 -16.63 7.26
CA ALA A 38 5.31 -15.63 8.26
C ALA A 38 6.46 -15.35 9.25
N LEU A 39 7.24 -16.39 9.60
CA LEU A 39 8.35 -16.26 10.56
C LEU A 39 9.66 -15.84 9.89
N THR A 40 9.94 -16.32 8.69
CA THR A 40 11.28 -16.19 8.08
C THR A 40 11.30 -15.36 6.81
N GLY A 41 10.13 -15.08 6.19
CA GLY A 41 10.02 -14.47 4.86
C GLY A 41 10.56 -15.35 3.72
N ARG A 42 10.96 -16.59 4.02
CA ARG A 42 11.59 -17.48 3.03
C ARG A 42 10.55 -18.35 2.32
N LYS A 43 10.80 -18.60 1.04
CA LYS A 43 10.01 -19.54 0.25
C LYS A 43 10.00 -20.92 0.92
N PRO A 44 8.87 -21.66 0.87
CA PRO A 44 8.80 -23.04 1.30
C PRO A 44 9.78 -23.93 0.53
N THR A 45 10.15 -25.05 1.14
CA THR A 45 11.01 -26.04 0.45
C THR A 45 10.30 -26.65 -0.74
N ILE A 46 11.08 -27.16 -1.72
CA ILE A 46 10.54 -27.79 -2.92
C ILE A 46 9.58 -28.95 -2.57
N ASP A 47 9.87 -29.72 -1.53
CA ASP A 47 9.02 -30.84 -1.08
C ASP A 47 7.64 -30.35 -0.58
N ILE A 48 7.60 -29.23 0.10
CA ILE A 48 6.35 -28.59 0.54
C ILE A 48 5.58 -28.08 -0.66
N LEU A 49 6.25 -27.35 -1.58
CA LEU A 49 5.63 -26.84 -2.80
C LEU A 49 5.10 -27.96 -3.70
N ASP A 50 5.85 -29.05 -3.88
CA ASP A 50 5.41 -30.23 -4.64
C ASP A 50 4.17 -30.88 -4.01
N SER A 51 4.16 -31.01 -2.68
CA SER A 51 3.03 -31.57 -1.93
C SER A 51 1.76 -30.71 -2.03
N LEU A 52 1.90 -29.38 -1.94
CA LEU A 52 0.79 -28.43 -2.02
C LEU A 52 0.27 -28.29 -3.46
N SER A 53 1.16 -28.22 -4.43
CA SER A 53 0.82 -27.99 -5.84
C SER A 53 0.03 -29.15 -6.48
N ASN A 54 0.08 -30.33 -5.87
CA ASN A 54 -0.68 -31.50 -6.33
C ASN A 54 -2.18 -31.44 -5.98
N ASN A 55 -2.65 -30.35 -5.38
CA ASN A 55 -4.05 -30.24 -4.95
C ASN A 55 -4.67 -28.87 -5.29
N ALA A 56 -5.76 -28.90 -6.07
CA ALA A 56 -6.48 -27.71 -6.49
C ALA A 56 -7.16 -26.94 -5.32
N GLU A 57 -7.37 -27.58 -4.16
CA GLU A 57 -8.02 -26.91 -3.02
C GLU A 57 -7.05 -26.03 -2.21
N VAL A 58 -5.74 -26.08 -2.49
CA VAL A 58 -4.75 -25.28 -1.73
C VAL A 58 -5.01 -23.79 -1.85
N SER A 59 -5.26 -23.28 -3.05
CA SER A 59 -5.58 -21.84 -3.24
C SER A 59 -6.86 -21.43 -2.52
N VAL A 60 -7.87 -22.32 -2.49
CA VAL A 60 -9.12 -22.11 -1.75
C VAL A 60 -8.88 -22.09 -0.25
N GLU A 61 -8.03 -23.00 0.24
CA GLU A 61 -7.65 -23.05 1.65
C GLU A 61 -6.89 -21.78 2.05
N MET A 62 -6.00 -21.24 1.19
CA MET A 62 -5.30 -19.99 1.45
C MET A 62 -6.29 -18.83 1.59
N VAL A 63 -7.26 -18.72 0.69
CA VAL A 63 -8.31 -17.70 0.76
C VAL A 63 -9.12 -17.84 2.06
N SER A 64 -9.49 -19.06 2.47
CA SER A 64 -10.25 -19.26 3.71
C SER A 64 -9.49 -18.83 4.97
N ARG A 65 -8.15 -18.90 4.95
CA ARG A 65 -7.27 -18.48 6.06
C ARG A 65 -7.04 -16.98 6.13
N MET A 66 -7.40 -16.24 5.09
CA MET A 66 -7.31 -14.77 5.07
C MET A 66 -8.50 -14.08 5.76
N GLY A 67 -9.46 -14.84 6.28
CA GLY A 67 -10.71 -14.31 6.83
C GLY A 67 -10.59 -13.60 8.18
N ASP A 68 -9.42 -13.56 8.80
CA ASP A 68 -9.17 -12.74 9.99
C ASP A 68 -8.52 -11.41 9.58
N PRO A 69 -9.29 -10.29 9.57
CA PRO A 69 -8.77 -9.00 9.16
C PRO A 69 -7.69 -8.45 10.10
N ASP A 70 -7.59 -8.98 11.32
CA ASP A 70 -6.63 -8.52 12.32
C ASP A 70 -5.26 -9.22 12.18
N ASP A 71 -5.16 -10.32 11.43
CA ASP A 71 -3.91 -11.03 11.16
C ASP A 71 -3.34 -10.72 9.76
N ALA A 72 -2.89 -9.49 9.58
CA ALA A 72 -2.25 -9.02 8.34
C ALA A 72 -0.98 -9.84 7.99
N ARG A 73 -0.32 -10.44 8.98
CA ARG A 73 0.87 -11.27 8.75
C ARG A 73 0.51 -12.60 8.12
N GLN A 74 -0.54 -13.25 8.62
CA GLN A 74 -1.07 -14.48 8.05
C GLN A 74 -1.62 -14.25 6.65
N GLN A 75 -2.36 -13.16 6.43
CA GLN A 75 -2.88 -12.80 5.12
C GLN A 75 -1.76 -12.68 4.09
N ARG A 76 -0.70 -11.92 4.40
CA ARG A 76 0.47 -11.78 3.52
C ARG A 76 1.14 -13.12 3.24
N ALA A 77 1.36 -13.94 4.27
CA ALA A 77 1.98 -15.26 4.08
C ALA A 77 1.14 -16.18 3.18
N CYS A 78 -0.19 -16.12 3.27
CA CYS A 78 -1.08 -16.85 2.37
C CYS A 78 -0.98 -16.37 0.92
N LEU A 79 -0.92 -15.05 0.67
CA LEU A 79 -0.72 -14.49 -0.67
C LEU A 79 0.62 -14.92 -1.25
N HIS A 80 1.70 -14.79 -0.48
CA HIS A 80 3.03 -15.24 -0.90
C HIS A 80 3.09 -16.73 -1.20
N LEU A 81 2.36 -17.57 -0.45
CA LEU A 81 2.30 -18.98 -0.75
C LEU A 81 1.61 -19.27 -2.09
N ILE A 82 0.56 -18.49 -2.42
CA ILE A 82 -0.08 -18.58 -3.75
C ILE A 82 0.93 -18.21 -4.84
N ASP A 83 1.69 -17.12 -4.65
CA ASP A 83 2.73 -16.71 -5.60
C ASP A 83 3.79 -17.81 -5.78
N ASP A 84 4.31 -18.35 -4.67
CA ASP A 84 5.33 -19.40 -4.69
C ASP A 84 4.86 -20.69 -5.40
N ILE A 85 3.59 -21.07 -5.22
CA ILE A 85 2.98 -22.22 -5.90
C ILE A 85 2.87 -21.96 -7.41
N VAL A 86 2.47 -20.75 -7.82
CA VAL A 86 2.40 -20.37 -9.24
C VAL A 86 3.79 -20.31 -9.84
N ASP A 87 4.76 -19.71 -9.16
CA ASP A 87 6.16 -19.68 -9.58
C ASP A 87 6.73 -21.10 -9.77
N PHE A 88 6.45 -21.97 -8.80
CA PHE A 88 6.87 -23.37 -8.87
C PHE A 88 6.27 -24.07 -10.10
N SER A 89 5.00 -23.81 -10.44
CA SER A 89 4.32 -24.40 -11.60
C SER A 89 4.93 -23.99 -12.95
N GLN A 90 5.68 -22.90 -12.99
CA GLN A 90 6.38 -22.42 -14.19
C GLN A 90 7.77 -23.04 -14.34
N GLN A 91 8.32 -23.62 -13.28
CA GLN A 91 9.60 -24.33 -13.30
C GLN A 91 9.43 -25.74 -13.89
N GLU A 92 10.52 -26.31 -14.39
CA GLU A 92 10.50 -27.63 -15.02
C GLU A 92 9.92 -28.73 -14.10
N THR A 93 10.29 -28.72 -12.84
CA THR A 93 9.84 -29.69 -11.82
C THR A 93 8.36 -29.52 -11.46
N GLY A 94 7.83 -28.31 -11.46
CA GLY A 94 6.45 -27.98 -11.09
C GLY A 94 5.46 -27.96 -12.24
N ARG A 95 5.93 -27.95 -13.50
CA ARG A 95 5.10 -27.79 -14.71
C ARG A 95 3.95 -28.80 -14.82
N LYS A 96 4.14 -29.99 -14.30
CA LYS A 96 3.10 -31.05 -14.24
C LYS A 96 1.86 -30.63 -13.44
N TYR A 97 1.98 -29.66 -12.54
CA TYR A 97 0.89 -29.18 -11.67
C TYR A 97 0.17 -27.94 -12.19
N THR A 98 0.61 -27.33 -13.28
CA THR A 98 0.05 -26.06 -13.79
C THR A 98 -1.48 -26.12 -13.94
N ASP A 99 -2.04 -27.22 -14.48
CA ASP A 99 -3.49 -27.37 -14.65
C ASP A 99 -4.23 -27.56 -13.32
N VAL A 100 -3.60 -28.18 -12.34
CA VAL A 100 -4.16 -28.35 -10.98
C VAL A 100 -4.23 -27.00 -10.29
N ILE A 101 -3.13 -26.25 -10.30
CA ILE A 101 -3.01 -24.93 -9.68
C ILE A 101 -3.97 -23.94 -10.35
N ARG A 102 -4.03 -23.93 -11.69
CA ARG A 102 -4.96 -23.10 -12.47
C ARG A 102 -6.42 -23.31 -12.05
N LYS A 103 -6.85 -24.58 -11.94
CA LYS A 103 -8.19 -24.92 -11.45
C LYS A 103 -8.42 -24.49 -10.00
N GLY A 104 -7.39 -24.57 -9.17
CA GLY A 104 -7.42 -24.10 -7.80
C GLY A 104 -7.60 -22.59 -7.70
N LEU A 105 -6.86 -21.81 -8.50
CA LEU A 105 -7.01 -20.36 -8.57
C LEU A 105 -8.39 -19.93 -9.05
N THR A 106 -8.93 -20.61 -10.08
CA THR A 106 -10.30 -20.36 -10.56
C THR A 106 -11.33 -20.56 -9.43
N LYS A 107 -11.24 -21.67 -8.69
CA LYS A 107 -12.13 -21.91 -7.54
C LYS A 107 -11.94 -20.91 -6.40
N ALA A 108 -10.70 -20.50 -6.14
CA ALA A 108 -10.37 -19.52 -5.10
C ALA A 108 -10.93 -18.14 -5.45
N LEU A 109 -10.85 -17.77 -6.72
CA LEU A 109 -11.42 -16.52 -7.25
C LEU A 109 -12.93 -16.45 -7.04
N ASP A 110 -13.64 -17.56 -7.28
CA ASP A 110 -15.10 -17.64 -7.08
C ASP A 110 -15.52 -17.58 -5.60
N ARG A 111 -14.61 -17.95 -4.70
CA ARG A 111 -14.90 -18.03 -3.25
C ARG A 111 -14.42 -16.84 -2.46
N SER A 112 -13.56 -16.02 -3.00
CA SER A 112 -13.14 -14.78 -2.34
C SER A 112 -14.21 -13.71 -2.52
N PHE A 113 -14.49 -12.96 -1.46
CA PHE A 113 -15.36 -11.78 -1.50
C PHE A 113 -14.57 -10.48 -1.31
N GLU A 114 -13.28 -10.58 -1.01
CA GLU A 114 -12.39 -9.44 -0.84
C GLU A 114 -11.79 -9.04 -2.20
N PRO A 115 -12.07 -7.83 -2.73
CA PRO A 115 -11.62 -7.41 -4.05
C PRO A 115 -10.11 -7.50 -4.24
N ASP A 116 -9.33 -7.16 -3.22
CA ASP A 116 -7.86 -7.21 -3.29
C ASP A 116 -7.33 -8.65 -3.41
N VAL A 117 -7.95 -9.57 -2.69
CA VAL A 117 -7.63 -10.99 -2.78
C VAL A 117 -8.02 -11.54 -4.15
N GLN A 118 -9.20 -11.16 -4.65
CA GLN A 118 -9.64 -11.55 -5.99
C GLN A 118 -8.72 -11.01 -7.08
N LEU A 119 -8.31 -9.75 -6.97
CA LEU A 119 -7.38 -9.13 -7.91
C LEU A 119 -6.06 -9.89 -7.93
N HIS A 120 -5.48 -10.18 -6.77
CA HIS A 120 -4.25 -10.95 -6.67
C HIS A 120 -4.39 -12.36 -7.31
N ILE A 121 -5.47 -13.07 -7.01
CA ILE A 121 -5.73 -14.39 -7.60
C ILE A 121 -5.87 -14.27 -9.12
N MET A 122 -6.57 -13.25 -9.61
CA MET A 122 -6.73 -13.02 -11.05
C MET A 122 -5.38 -12.73 -11.72
N GLU A 123 -4.50 -11.97 -11.10
CA GLU A 123 -3.13 -11.71 -11.58
C GLU A 123 -2.29 -13.00 -11.65
N GLN A 124 -2.38 -13.85 -10.63
CA GLN A 124 -1.69 -15.14 -10.65
C GLN A 124 -2.30 -16.08 -11.70
N LEU A 125 -3.62 -16.07 -11.86
CA LEU A 125 -4.29 -16.82 -12.92
C LEU A 125 -3.86 -16.35 -14.31
N ALA A 126 -3.66 -15.04 -14.52
CA ALA A 126 -3.18 -14.47 -15.78
C ALA A 126 -1.88 -15.11 -16.27
N ARG A 127 -1.00 -15.52 -15.37
CA ARG A 127 0.32 -16.09 -15.67
C ARG A 127 0.25 -17.51 -16.23
N ILE A 128 -0.83 -18.24 -15.93
CA ILE A 128 -0.99 -19.67 -16.26
C ILE A 128 -2.34 -19.99 -16.91
N ALA A 129 -3.16 -18.97 -17.20
CA ALA A 129 -4.47 -19.14 -17.83
C ALA A 129 -4.36 -19.76 -19.23
N LYS A 130 -5.38 -20.53 -19.60
CA LYS A 130 -5.53 -21.15 -20.90
C LYS A 130 -6.81 -20.66 -21.60
N PRO A 131 -6.95 -20.80 -22.91
CA PRO A 131 -8.16 -20.43 -23.64
C PRO A 131 -9.45 -21.01 -23.04
N ALA A 132 -9.37 -22.15 -22.36
CA ALA A 132 -10.52 -22.76 -21.68
C ALA A 132 -11.06 -21.91 -20.51
N ASP A 133 -10.27 -21.00 -19.96
CA ASP A 133 -10.66 -20.15 -18.83
C ASP A 133 -11.31 -18.84 -19.29
N ALA A 134 -11.24 -18.53 -20.59
CA ALA A 134 -11.65 -17.22 -21.12
C ALA A 134 -13.11 -16.87 -20.79
N ALA A 135 -14.04 -17.84 -20.93
CA ALA A 135 -15.45 -17.61 -20.60
C ALA A 135 -15.64 -17.30 -19.11
N HIS A 136 -14.89 -17.98 -18.23
CA HIS A 136 -14.94 -17.76 -16.80
C HIS A 136 -14.35 -16.38 -16.42
N ILE A 137 -13.18 -16.04 -16.99
CA ILE A 137 -12.56 -14.72 -16.77
C ILE A 137 -13.46 -13.59 -17.29
N ALA A 138 -14.18 -13.80 -18.40
CA ALA A 138 -15.09 -12.81 -18.94
C ALA A 138 -16.23 -12.43 -17.97
N MET A 139 -16.65 -13.32 -17.08
CA MET A 139 -17.69 -13.02 -16.08
C MET A 139 -17.26 -11.89 -15.14
N TYR A 140 -15.97 -11.77 -14.87
CA TYR A 140 -15.42 -10.72 -13.99
C TYR A 140 -15.32 -9.34 -14.65
N LEU A 141 -15.62 -9.23 -15.94
CA LEU A 141 -15.77 -7.95 -16.61
C LEU A 141 -16.93 -7.10 -16.02
N GLU A 142 -17.90 -7.71 -15.37
CA GLU A 142 -18.98 -7.00 -14.68
C GLU A 142 -18.54 -6.35 -13.38
N MET A 143 -17.50 -6.88 -12.75
CA MET A 143 -16.98 -6.38 -11.48
C MET A 143 -15.99 -5.23 -11.73
N PRO A 144 -16.30 -4.00 -11.28
CA PRO A 144 -15.47 -2.83 -11.58
C PRO A 144 -14.00 -3.01 -11.19
N GLU A 145 -13.76 -3.65 -10.05
CA GLU A 145 -12.45 -3.87 -9.45
C GLU A 145 -11.58 -4.85 -10.27
N LEU A 146 -12.21 -5.79 -10.98
CA LEU A 146 -11.54 -6.86 -11.73
C LEU A 146 -11.62 -6.67 -13.25
N ALA A 147 -12.52 -5.80 -13.72
CA ALA A 147 -12.86 -5.66 -15.12
C ALA A 147 -11.64 -5.35 -16.01
N GLN A 148 -10.73 -4.50 -15.53
CA GLN A 148 -9.54 -4.14 -16.31
C GLN A 148 -8.57 -5.32 -16.40
N THR A 149 -8.26 -5.96 -15.28
CA THR A 149 -7.36 -7.13 -15.26
C THR A 149 -7.93 -8.28 -16.10
N ALA A 150 -9.24 -8.55 -15.99
CA ALA A 150 -9.91 -9.52 -16.83
C ALA A 150 -9.81 -9.15 -18.32
N SER A 151 -10.01 -7.88 -18.68
CA SER A 151 -9.87 -7.39 -20.04
C SER A 151 -8.45 -7.59 -20.58
N ASP A 152 -7.43 -7.23 -19.80
CA ASP A 152 -6.03 -7.35 -20.19
C ASP A 152 -5.62 -8.81 -20.45
N ILE A 153 -6.11 -9.73 -19.62
CA ILE A 153 -5.91 -11.16 -19.83
C ILE A 153 -6.56 -11.60 -21.16
N LEU A 154 -7.82 -11.23 -21.37
CA LEU A 154 -8.58 -11.64 -22.54
C LEU A 154 -8.05 -11.02 -23.85
N VAL A 155 -7.57 -9.78 -23.82
CA VAL A 155 -6.94 -9.14 -24.99
C VAL A 155 -5.69 -9.88 -25.45
N ASN A 156 -4.91 -10.44 -24.52
CA ASN A 156 -3.63 -11.09 -24.82
C ASN A 156 -3.73 -12.61 -24.98
N MET A 157 -4.85 -13.24 -24.61
CA MET A 157 -5.03 -14.69 -24.68
C MET A 157 -5.35 -15.12 -26.12
N PRO A 158 -4.65 -16.13 -26.69
CA PRO A 158 -4.93 -16.61 -28.06
C PRO A 158 -6.24 -17.40 -28.14
N ASP A 159 -6.82 -17.46 -29.31
CA ASP A 159 -7.92 -18.38 -29.73
C ASP A 159 -9.14 -18.42 -28.78
N ILE A 160 -9.62 -17.25 -28.36
CA ILE A 160 -10.74 -17.16 -27.40
C ILE A 160 -11.98 -16.43 -27.92
N ASP A 161 -11.95 -15.89 -29.11
CA ASP A 161 -12.99 -14.96 -29.62
C ASP A 161 -14.39 -15.56 -29.54
N ASP A 162 -14.55 -16.81 -29.98
CA ASP A 162 -15.84 -17.50 -29.91
C ASP A 162 -16.29 -17.74 -28.46
N ARG A 163 -15.36 -18.08 -27.57
CA ARG A 163 -15.67 -18.37 -26.16
C ARG A 163 -16.15 -17.15 -25.40
N ILE A 164 -15.50 -16.00 -25.61
CA ILE A 164 -15.93 -14.75 -24.96
C ILE A 164 -17.20 -14.20 -25.59
N ALA A 165 -17.43 -14.42 -26.89
CA ALA A 165 -18.68 -14.07 -27.53
C ALA A 165 -19.86 -14.92 -27.00
N GLU A 166 -19.67 -16.22 -26.78
CA GLU A 166 -20.65 -17.10 -26.13
C GLU A 166 -20.93 -16.64 -24.68
N ALA A 167 -19.91 -16.29 -23.91
CA ALA A 167 -20.08 -15.77 -22.57
C ALA A 167 -20.89 -14.46 -22.56
N ALA A 168 -20.63 -13.55 -23.51
CA ALA A 168 -21.38 -12.30 -23.68
C ALA A 168 -22.84 -12.54 -24.12
N ALA A 169 -23.11 -13.61 -24.85
CA ALA A 169 -24.48 -14.00 -25.19
C ALA A 169 -25.25 -14.53 -23.98
N ALA A 170 -24.58 -15.24 -23.10
CA ALA A 170 -25.16 -15.76 -21.85
C ALA A 170 -25.35 -14.66 -20.79
N GLN A 171 -24.49 -13.63 -20.78
CA GLN A 171 -24.49 -12.56 -19.77
C GLN A 171 -24.50 -11.18 -20.44
N PRO A 172 -25.69 -10.56 -20.61
CA PRO A 172 -25.83 -9.29 -21.34
C PRO A 172 -25.00 -8.14 -20.76
N GLY A 173 -24.74 -8.11 -19.45
CA GLY A 173 -23.98 -7.06 -18.76
C GLY A 173 -22.55 -6.90 -19.26
N ILE A 174 -21.91 -7.97 -19.75
CA ILE A 174 -20.53 -7.91 -20.27
C ILE A 174 -20.47 -7.65 -21.77
N LYS A 175 -21.59 -7.66 -22.48
CA LYS A 175 -21.64 -7.64 -23.95
C LYS A 175 -20.84 -6.51 -24.59
N GLN A 176 -20.99 -5.29 -24.08
CA GLN A 176 -20.29 -4.12 -24.61
C GLN A 176 -18.77 -4.20 -24.36
N LYS A 177 -18.36 -4.69 -23.17
CA LYS A 177 -16.95 -4.83 -22.82
C LYS A 177 -16.28 -5.93 -23.65
N VAL A 178 -16.97 -7.07 -23.85
CA VAL A 178 -16.49 -8.14 -24.73
C VAL A 178 -16.37 -7.66 -26.18
N GLN A 179 -17.35 -6.89 -26.70
CA GLN A 179 -17.24 -6.32 -28.03
C GLN A 179 -16.02 -5.40 -28.17
N THR A 180 -15.72 -4.61 -27.14
CA THR A 180 -14.52 -3.77 -27.13
C THR A 180 -13.25 -4.61 -27.17
N ILE A 181 -13.18 -5.71 -26.41
CA ILE A 181 -12.05 -6.65 -26.44
C ILE A 181 -11.88 -7.26 -27.82
N LEU A 182 -12.95 -7.74 -28.44
CA LEU A 182 -12.93 -8.30 -29.78
C LEU A 182 -12.47 -7.29 -30.84
N ASP A 183 -12.90 -6.01 -30.73
CA ASP A 183 -12.47 -4.94 -31.62
C ASP A 183 -10.97 -4.61 -31.45
N ILE A 184 -10.45 -4.65 -30.23
CA ILE A 184 -9.01 -4.47 -29.95
C ILE A 184 -8.22 -5.63 -30.55
N ARG A 185 -8.67 -6.86 -30.33
CA ARG A 185 -8.02 -8.08 -30.87
C ARG A 185 -8.04 -8.12 -32.39
N ALA A 186 -9.11 -7.66 -33.02
CA ALA A 186 -9.24 -7.54 -34.47
C ALA A 186 -8.47 -6.34 -35.06
N GLY A 187 -7.77 -5.55 -34.25
CA GLY A 187 -7.03 -4.36 -34.69
C GLY A 187 -7.92 -3.19 -35.12
N LYS A 188 -9.24 -3.24 -34.86
CA LYS A 188 -10.19 -2.16 -35.18
C LYS A 188 -10.09 -1.01 -34.18
N ARG A 189 -9.57 -1.25 -32.98
CA ARG A 189 -9.22 -0.25 -31.98
C ARG A 189 -7.77 -0.43 -31.56
N PRO A 190 -7.00 0.64 -31.31
CA PRO A 190 -5.66 0.49 -30.76
C PRO A 190 -5.77 -0.18 -29.39
N LYS A 191 -4.82 -1.10 -29.10
CA LYS A 191 -4.59 -1.48 -27.71
C LYS A 191 -4.39 -0.17 -26.95
N GLN A 192 -5.16 0.07 -25.92
CA GLN A 192 -4.90 1.18 -25.00
C GLN A 192 -3.58 0.86 -24.28
N THR A 193 -2.48 1.10 -24.96
CA THR A 193 -1.20 1.33 -24.31
C THR A 193 -1.33 2.73 -23.73
N ALA A 194 -1.60 2.80 -22.45
CA ALA A 194 -1.58 4.03 -21.70
C ALA A 194 -0.14 4.56 -21.62
N VAL A 195 0.35 5.10 -22.74
CA VAL A 195 1.43 6.09 -22.72
C VAL A 195 0.71 7.43 -22.85
N THR A 196 0.12 7.84 -21.74
CA THR A 196 -0.27 9.22 -21.60
C THR A 196 0.89 9.93 -20.94
N THR A 197 1.63 10.69 -21.74
CA THR A 197 2.35 11.85 -21.20
C THR A 197 1.35 12.61 -20.34
N VAL A 198 1.52 12.49 -19.01
CA VAL A 198 0.66 13.13 -18.03
C VAL A 198 0.81 14.63 -18.26
N ALA A 199 -0.14 15.22 -18.98
CA ALA A 199 -0.37 16.66 -18.90
C ALA A 199 -0.58 16.94 -17.41
N LYS A 200 0.15 17.92 -16.84
CA LYS A 200 -0.07 18.33 -15.45
C LYS A 200 -1.56 18.49 -15.25
N PRO A 201 -2.18 17.73 -14.33
CA PRO A 201 -3.62 17.78 -14.13
C PRO A 201 -4.01 19.21 -13.80
N LYS A 202 -5.07 19.71 -14.45
CA LYS A 202 -5.69 20.95 -14.01
C LYS A 202 -6.14 20.72 -12.56
N PRO A 203 -5.97 21.72 -11.67
CA PRO A 203 -6.48 21.59 -10.31
C PRO A 203 -7.95 21.16 -10.35
N ALA A 204 -8.28 20.05 -9.74
CA ALA A 204 -9.64 19.57 -9.65
C ALA A 204 -10.50 20.61 -8.92
N ALA A 205 -11.76 20.76 -9.32
CA ALA A 205 -12.69 21.56 -8.54
C ALA A 205 -12.90 20.84 -7.20
N ILE A 206 -12.60 21.51 -6.07
CA ILE A 206 -12.75 20.94 -4.74
C ILE A 206 -14.21 20.48 -4.56
N PRO A 207 -14.48 19.21 -4.19
CA PRO A 207 -15.83 18.71 -4.00
C PRO A 207 -16.60 19.51 -2.94
N MET A 208 -17.92 19.61 -3.12
CA MET A 208 -18.75 20.47 -2.25
C MET A 208 -18.71 20.06 -0.78
N TRP A 209 -18.62 18.76 -0.50
CA TRP A 209 -18.53 18.24 0.86
C TRP A 209 -17.19 18.55 1.56
N THR A 210 -16.07 18.71 0.84
CA THR A 210 -14.80 19.21 1.43
C THR A 210 -14.91 20.67 1.85
N LYS A 211 -15.67 21.48 1.11
CA LYS A 211 -15.97 22.88 1.52
C LYS A 211 -16.82 22.95 2.77
N SER A 212 -17.73 21.99 2.95
CA SER A 212 -18.49 21.84 4.19
C SER A 212 -17.58 21.56 5.38
N LEU A 213 -16.61 20.63 5.21
CA LEU A 213 -15.60 20.34 6.25
C LEU A 213 -14.81 21.60 6.66
N ASP A 214 -14.34 22.39 5.70
CA ASP A 214 -13.61 23.62 5.98
C ASP A 214 -14.44 24.61 6.83
N LYS A 215 -15.73 24.73 6.50
CA LYS A 215 -16.65 25.61 7.25
C LYS A 215 -16.90 25.11 8.66
N GLU A 216 -17.09 23.80 8.84
CA GLU A 216 -17.34 23.17 10.14
C GLU A 216 -16.10 23.29 11.04
N VAL A 217 -14.91 23.01 10.51
CA VAL A 217 -13.65 23.16 11.25
C VAL A 217 -13.36 24.62 11.58
N ALA A 218 -13.65 25.57 10.67
CA ALA A 218 -13.58 26.99 10.98
C ALA A 218 -14.53 27.37 12.13
N GLY A 219 -15.73 26.78 12.20
CA GLY A 219 -16.64 26.93 13.33
C GLY A 219 -16.04 26.50 14.67
N MET A 220 -15.27 25.42 14.70
CA MET A 220 -14.56 24.95 15.89
C MET A 220 -13.49 25.95 16.37
N CYS A 221 -12.89 26.73 15.45
CA CYS A 221 -11.92 27.75 15.78
C CYS A 221 -12.55 28.98 16.49
N HIS A 222 -13.85 29.20 16.34
CA HIS A 222 -14.53 30.37 16.94
C HIS A 222 -14.89 30.18 18.42
N ALA A 223 -14.79 28.98 18.97
CA ALA A 223 -14.98 28.78 20.41
C ALA A 223 -13.93 29.60 21.20
N PRO A 224 -14.32 30.42 22.19
CA PRO A 224 -13.37 31.27 22.94
C PRO A 224 -12.32 30.39 23.65
N MET A 225 -11.07 30.58 23.31
CA MET A 225 -9.92 29.90 23.95
C MET A 225 -8.76 30.88 24.18
N PRO A 226 -8.84 31.75 25.21
CA PRO A 226 -7.90 32.85 25.41
C PRO A 226 -6.41 32.44 25.40
N LYS A 227 -6.10 31.23 25.88
CA LYS A 227 -4.71 30.71 25.87
C LYS A 227 -4.24 30.41 24.46
N ALA A 228 -5.06 29.69 23.67
CA ALA A 228 -4.73 29.36 22.27
C ALA A 228 -4.68 30.63 21.41
N ASP A 229 -5.64 31.52 21.58
CA ASP A 229 -5.71 32.78 20.86
C ASP A 229 -4.49 33.68 21.18
N SER A 230 -4.03 33.69 22.45
CA SER A 230 -2.80 34.37 22.85
C SER A 230 -1.54 33.79 22.20
N ILE A 231 -1.47 32.46 21.98
CA ILE A 231 -0.38 31.82 21.27
C ILE A 231 -0.34 32.31 19.81
N LEU A 232 -1.49 32.31 19.13
CA LEU A 232 -1.60 32.75 17.75
C LEU A 232 -1.21 34.21 17.52
N ILE A 233 -1.47 35.08 18.49
CA ILE A 233 -1.18 36.51 18.39
C ILE A 233 0.27 36.84 18.73
N ARG A 234 0.87 36.15 19.70
CA ARG A 234 2.14 36.57 20.32
C ARG A 234 3.38 35.82 19.81
N LYS A 235 3.23 34.71 19.10
CA LYS A 235 4.33 33.86 18.71
C LYS A 235 4.51 33.82 17.18
N ASP A 236 5.74 33.56 16.75
CA ASP A 236 5.95 33.24 15.36
C ASP A 236 5.24 31.91 14.98
N THR A 237 5.06 31.70 13.70
CA THR A 237 4.26 30.58 13.20
C THR A 237 4.76 29.21 13.66
N GLN A 238 6.07 29.00 13.69
CA GLN A 238 6.64 27.70 14.07
C GLN A 238 6.53 27.45 15.57
N GLU A 239 6.73 28.49 16.40
CA GLU A 239 6.51 28.43 17.84
C GLU A 239 5.03 28.19 18.15
N ALA A 240 4.13 28.90 17.46
CA ALA A 240 2.69 28.79 17.66
C ALA A 240 2.21 27.35 17.33
N LEU A 241 2.64 26.77 16.23
CA LEU A 241 2.32 25.39 15.87
C LEU A 241 2.78 24.39 16.94
N ARG A 242 4.02 24.53 17.41
CA ARG A 242 4.57 23.66 18.46
C ARG A 242 3.79 23.76 19.77
N ASP A 243 3.47 24.98 20.18
CA ASP A 243 2.78 25.22 21.45
C ASP A 243 1.32 24.81 21.41
N LEU A 244 0.62 25.01 20.27
CA LEU A 244 -0.75 24.51 20.09
C LEU A 244 -0.80 22.97 20.15
N LEU A 245 0.15 22.29 19.51
CA LEU A 245 0.20 20.83 19.55
C LEU A 245 0.46 20.30 20.97
N LYS A 246 1.40 20.93 21.71
CA LYS A 246 1.65 20.62 23.13
C LYS A 246 0.43 20.90 24.00
N MET A 247 -0.26 22.00 23.75
CA MET A 247 -1.49 22.35 24.47
C MET A 247 -2.57 21.30 24.22
N ALA A 248 -2.80 20.90 22.97
CA ALA A 248 -3.77 19.86 22.61
C ALA A 248 -3.44 18.51 23.27
N ALA A 249 -2.17 18.14 23.35
CA ALA A 249 -1.75 16.88 23.99
C ALA A 249 -2.08 16.81 25.49
N ASN A 250 -2.20 17.97 26.16
CA ASN A 250 -2.54 18.09 27.58
C ASN A 250 -4.02 18.41 27.84
N MET A 251 -4.87 18.38 26.83
CA MET A 251 -6.31 18.62 26.91
C MET A 251 -7.10 17.39 26.54
N GLU A 252 -8.42 17.43 26.75
CA GLU A 252 -9.34 16.36 26.39
C GLU A 252 -10.62 16.91 25.75
N GLY A 253 -11.37 16.01 25.09
CA GLY A 253 -12.70 16.28 24.56
C GLY A 253 -12.76 17.44 23.57
N THR A 254 -13.79 18.27 23.70
CA THR A 254 -14.07 19.38 22.79
C THR A 254 -12.99 20.49 22.82
N GLU A 255 -12.37 20.73 23.97
CA GLU A 255 -11.31 21.71 24.09
C GLU A 255 -10.07 21.29 23.29
N ARG A 256 -9.68 20.02 23.38
CA ARG A 256 -8.61 19.45 22.53
C ARG A 256 -8.91 19.66 21.06
N ASN A 257 -10.11 19.31 20.62
CA ASN A 257 -10.50 19.43 19.21
C ASN A 257 -10.50 20.91 18.76
N SER A 258 -10.92 21.85 19.59
CA SER A 258 -10.88 23.28 19.27
C SER A 258 -9.43 23.81 19.12
N VAL A 259 -8.50 23.33 19.94
CA VAL A 259 -7.06 23.68 19.79
C VAL A 259 -6.49 23.04 18.53
N LEU A 260 -6.82 21.77 18.26
CA LEU A 260 -6.38 21.06 17.06
C LEU A 260 -6.94 21.68 15.79
N ALA A 261 -8.19 22.18 15.79
CA ALA A 261 -8.75 22.89 14.64
C ALA A 261 -7.93 24.14 14.28
N ARG A 262 -7.54 24.93 15.29
CA ARG A 262 -6.64 26.10 15.11
C ARG A 262 -5.27 25.67 14.60
N PHE A 263 -4.72 24.60 15.16
CA PHE A 263 -3.44 24.05 14.74
C PHE A 263 -3.47 23.62 13.28
N VAL A 264 -4.48 22.83 12.86
CA VAL A 264 -4.64 22.36 11.48
C VAL A 264 -4.80 23.52 10.50
N THR A 265 -5.61 24.52 10.88
CA THR A 265 -5.79 25.73 10.06
C THR A 265 -4.48 26.48 9.87
N LEU A 266 -3.73 26.71 10.96
CA LEU A 266 -2.44 27.40 10.89
C LEU A 266 -1.39 26.60 10.11
N ALA A 267 -1.36 25.28 10.28
CA ALA A 267 -0.45 24.40 9.55
C ALA A 267 -0.71 24.45 8.04
N GLY A 268 -1.99 24.39 7.62
CA GLY A 268 -2.38 24.52 6.22
C GLY A 268 -1.98 25.87 5.61
N GLN A 269 -2.24 26.98 6.32
CA GLN A 269 -1.81 28.31 5.90
C GLN A 269 -0.28 28.41 5.80
N SER A 270 0.43 27.81 6.74
CA SER A 270 1.90 27.83 6.79
C SER A 270 2.51 27.03 5.63
N ALA A 271 1.91 25.92 5.24
CA ALA A 271 2.31 25.14 4.08
C ALA A 271 2.07 25.92 2.78
N GLN A 272 0.91 26.57 2.63
CA GLN A 272 0.58 27.38 1.46
C GLN A 272 1.52 28.57 1.28
N THR A 273 1.98 29.18 2.36
CA THR A 273 2.93 30.30 2.34
C THR A 273 4.40 29.88 2.27
N GLY A 274 4.69 28.56 2.30
CA GLY A 274 6.05 28.03 2.27
C GLY A 274 6.83 28.19 3.58
N ASN A 275 6.16 28.53 4.69
CA ASN A 275 6.78 28.65 6.00
C ASN A 275 7.13 27.30 6.63
N ILE A 276 6.50 26.22 6.15
CA ILE A 276 6.82 24.83 6.48
C ILE A 276 6.91 24.03 5.20
N THR A 277 7.71 22.97 5.21
CA THR A 277 7.85 22.03 4.08
C THR A 277 6.66 21.09 4.00
N ALA A 278 6.48 20.43 2.86
CA ALA A 278 5.48 19.37 2.68
C ALA A 278 5.65 18.23 3.70
N ALA A 279 6.89 17.83 3.98
CA ALA A 279 7.21 16.80 4.97
C ALA A 279 6.88 17.24 6.40
N GLU A 280 7.18 18.48 6.75
CA GLU A 280 6.79 19.05 8.05
C GLU A 280 5.27 19.13 8.19
N HIS A 281 4.56 19.56 7.14
CA HIS A 281 3.09 19.60 7.13
C HIS A 281 2.50 18.20 7.36
N TYR A 282 2.99 17.19 6.64
CA TYR A 282 2.60 15.80 6.86
C TYR A 282 2.81 15.35 8.31
N LEU A 283 4.00 15.58 8.89
CA LEU A 283 4.30 15.19 10.27
C LEU A 283 3.38 15.87 11.29
N MET A 284 3.07 17.15 11.07
CA MET A 284 2.15 17.92 11.91
C MET A 284 0.73 17.40 11.84
N LEU A 285 0.21 17.14 10.65
CA LEU A 285 -1.14 16.60 10.46
C LEU A 285 -1.25 15.20 11.06
N ARG A 286 -0.24 14.37 10.89
CA ARG A 286 -0.21 13.05 11.51
C ARG A 286 -0.19 13.12 13.04
N ALA A 287 0.58 14.03 13.63
CA ALA A 287 0.58 14.24 15.08
C ALA A 287 -0.78 14.74 15.60
N ALA A 288 -1.47 15.59 14.84
CA ALA A 288 -2.82 16.05 15.18
C ALA A 288 -3.84 14.89 15.08
N ASP A 289 -3.73 14.05 14.08
CA ASP A 289 -4.61 12.89 13.89
C ASP A 289 -4.53 11.86 15.03
N GLU A 290 -3.34 11.70 15.62
CA GLU A 290 -3.15 10.81 16.79
C GLU A 290 -3.85 11.35 18.05
N LEU A 291 -4.19 12.65 18.11
CA LEU A 291 -4.84 13.31 19.24
C LEU A 291 -6.33 13.59 19.04
N VAL A 292 -6.77 13.73 17.79
CA VAL A 292 -8.15 14.14 17.45
C VAL A 292 -9.17 13.07 17.85
N THR A 293 -10.30 13.52 18.38
CA THR A 293 -11.43 12.64 18.74
C THR A 293 -12.70 12.93 17.93
N ASP A 294 -12.78 14.13 17.33
CA ASP A 294 -13.90 14.54 16.48
C ASP A 294 -13.74 14.01 15.05
N ASN A 295 -14.79 13.40 14.51
CA ASN A 295 -14.73 12.79 13.18
C ASN A 295 -14.69 13.81 12.05
N THR A 296 -15.32 14.99 12.20
CA THR A 296 -15.30 16.06 11.20
C THR A 296 -13.89 16.63 11.07
N LEU A 297 -13.26 16.93 12.20
CA LEU A 297 -11.89 17.41 12.24
C LEU A 297 -10.90 16.35 11.71
N ARG A 298 -11.12 15.07 12.03
CA ARG A 298 -10.32 13.96 11.48
C ARG A 298 -10.48 13.84 9.98
N SER A 299 -11.70 13.97 9.46
CA SER A 299 -11.93 13.98 8.01
C SER A 299 -11.19 15.13 7.33
N LYS A 300 -11.16 16.32 7.95
CA LYS A 300 -10.36 17.46 7.45
C LYS A 300 -8.87 17.13 7.44
N ILE A 301 -8.33 16.56 8.52
CA ILE A 301 -6.92 16.15 8.60
C ILE A 301 -6.59 15.13 7.51
N ILE A 302 -7.48 14.16 7.26
CA ILE A 302 -7.31 13.16 6.20
C ILE A 302 -7.22 13.83 4.83
N VAL A 303 -8.14 14.74 4.51
CA VAL A 303 -8.10 15.51 3.24
C VAL A 303 -6.80 16.30 3.12
N ASP A 304 -6.40 17.01 4.18
CA ASP A 304 -5.19 17.82 4.19
C ASP A 304 -3.92 16.98 4.06
N LEU A 305 -3.89 15.77 4.62
CA LEU A 305 -2.80 14.82 4.42
C LEU A 305 -2.60 14.50 2.93
N GLY A 306 -3.68 14.34 2.16
CA GLY A 306 -3.61 14.15 0.71
C GLY A 306 -2.94 15.31 -0.01
N THR A 307 -3.09 16.53 0.48
CA THR A 307 -2.51 17.74 -0.13
C THR A 307 -1.04 17.99 0.25
N THR A 308 -0.47 17.17 1.15
CA THR A 308 0.93 17.37 1.61
C THR A 308 1.98 17.01 0.57
N ASN A 309 1.59 16.39 -0.55
CA ASN A 309 2.53 15.89 -1.56
C ASN A 309 3.63 15.01 -0.94
N SER A 310 3.23 14.09 -0.08
CA SER A 310 4.14 13.18 0.64
C SER A 310 3.74 11.73 0.41
N VAL A 311 4.68 10.92 -0.06
CA VAL A 311 4.49 9.46 -0.20
C VAL A 311 4.08 8.81 1.12
N GLN A 312 4.65 9.30 2.24
CA GLN A 312 4.29 8.80 3.57
C GLN A 312 2.84 9.11 3.95
N ALA A 313 2.26 10.18 3.41
CA ALA A 313 0.84 10.48 3.64
C ALA A 313 -0.04 9.36 3.09
N LEU A 314 0.23 8.87 1.88
CA LEU A 314 -0.51 7.74 1.28
C LEU A 314 -0.36 6.47 2.13
N SER A 315 0.87 6.15 2.55
CA SER A 315 1.16 5.05 3.45
C SER A 315 0.37 5.15 4.78
N TYR A 316 0.34 6.33 5.38
CA TYR A 316 -0.38 6.58 6.62
C TYR A 316 -1.90 6.48 6.47
N LEU A 317 -2.43 7.05 5.39
CA LEU A 317 -3.86 7.10 5.07
C LEU A 317 -4.47 5.70 4.90
N ARG A 318 -3.69 4.71 4.51
CA ARG A 318 -4.10 3.32 4.35
C ARG A 318 -4.91 2.78 5.54
N ARG A 319 -4.61 3.22 6.76
CA ARG A 319 -5.33 2.84 7.98
C ARG A 319 -6.80 3.22 8.01
N TYR A 320 -7.23 4.13 7.14
CA TYR A 320 -8.62 4.57 7.03
C TYR A 320 -9.39 3.92 5.89
N THR A 321 -8.73 3.09 5.09
CA THR A 321 -9.38 2.37 3.98
C THR A 321 -10.56 1.55 4.52
N GLY A 322 -11.73 1.69 3.91
CA GLY A 322 -12.96 0.99 4.30
C GLY A 322 -13.61 1.46 5.61
N LYS A 323 -13.06 2.44 6.32
CA LYS A 323 -13.69 2.97 7.54
C LYS A 323 -14.79 3.97 7.20
N ALA A 324 -16.04 3.55 7.40
CA ALA A 324 -17.25 4.27 6.98
C ALA A 324 -17.27 5.80 7.27
N PRO A 325 -16.85 6.32 8.45
CA PRO A 325 -16.87 7.76 8.69
C PRO A 325 -15.92 8.57 7.81
N PHE A 326 -14.94 7.92 7.14
CA PHE A 326 -13.84 8.60 6.47
C PHE A 326 -13.70 8.25 4.98
N ILE A 327 -14.62 7.45 4.42
CA ILE A 327 -14.52 6.95 3.02
C ILE A 327 -14.35 8.12 2.04
N ASP A 328 -15.18 9.15 2.15
CA ASP A 328 -15.17 10.27 1.22
C ASP A 328 -13.92 11.17 1.41
N ALA A 329 -13.51 11.40 2.66
CA ALA A 329 -12.27 12.11 2.95
C ALA A 329 -11.05 11.36 2.40
N MET A 330 -11.04 10.03 2.55
CA MET A 330 -10.02 9.15 2.01
C MET A 330 -10.00 9.17 0.48
N ALA A 331 -11.15 9.21 -0.16
CA ALA A 331 -11.24 9.27 -1.62
C ALA A 331 -10.51 10.49 -2.18
N VAL A 332 -10.79 11.67 -1.62
CA VAL A 332 -10.12 12.91 -2.04
C VAL A 332 -8.64 12.87 -1.72
N ALA A 333 -8.26 12.50 -0.49
CA ALA A 333 -6.86 12.42 -0.09
C ALA A 333 -6.06 11.48 -0.98
N THR A 334 -6.63 10.32 -1.34
CA THR A 334 -6.00 9.36 -2.26
C THR A 334 -5.82 9.96 -3.64
N ALA A 335 -6.86 10.56 -4.23
CA ALA A 335 -6.80 11.16 -5.56
C ALA A 335 -5.77 12.28 -5.64
N GLU A 336 -5.72 13.17 -4.65
CA GLU A 336 -4.74 14.26 -4.57
C GLU A 336 -3.30 13.73 -4.49
N THR A 337 -3.05 12.75 -3.61
CA THR A 337 -1.69 12.21 -3.45
C THR A 337 -1.21 11.50 -4.71
N VAL A 338 -2.02 10.63 -5.32
CA VAL A 338 -1.59 9.85 -6.48
C VAL A 338 -1.47 10.69 -7.76
N SER A 339 -2.17 11.81 -7.84
CA SER A 339 -2.04 12.73 -8.96
C SER A 339 -0.71 13.51 -8.93
N THR A 340 -0.16 13.73 -7.75
CA THR A 340 1.10 14.47 -7.55
C THR A 340 2.32 13.56 -7.45
N HIS A 341 2.12 12.32 -7.02
CA HIS A 341 3.16 11.31 -6.85
C HIS A 341 2.86 10.02 -7.61
N PRO A 342 3.03 9.99 -8.94
CA PRO A 342 2.86 8.76 -9.72
C PRO A 342 3.72 7.60 -9.22
N GLU A 343 4.90 7.90 -8.68
CA GLU A 343 5.82 6.95 -8.06
C GLU A 343 5.27 6.31 -6.78
N ALA A 344 4.30 6.96 -6.12
CA ALA A 344 3.65 6.40 -4.95
C ALA A 344 2.62 5.30 -5.29
N ASN A 345 2.33 5.10 -6.56
CA ASN A 345 1.33 4.13 -7.02
C ASN A 345 1.82 2.67 -6.98
N GLY A 346 2.86 2.39 -6.20
CA GLY A 346 3.39 1.04 -6.06
C GLY A 346 2.65 0.20 -5.03
N GLY A 347 2.56 -1.11 -5.34
CA GLY A 347 2.09 -2.11 -4.41
C GLY A 347 0.58 -2.22 -4.25
N ARG A 348 0.16 -3.35 -3.66
CA ARG A 348 -1.25 -3.74 -3.51
C ARG A 348 -2.04 -2.84 -2.58
N SER A 349 -1.38 -2.26 -1.61
CA SER A 349 -2.02 -1.38 -0.61
C SER A 349 -2.64 -0.15 -1.22
N VAL A 350 -2.06 0.34 -2.32
CA VAL A 350 -2.57 1.50 -3.04
C VAL A 350 -3.78 1.14 -3.88
N SER A 351 -3.83 -0.08 -4.44
CA SER A 351 -4.98 -0.51 -5.25
C SER A 351 -6.28 -0.47 -4.47
N ALA A 352 -6.31 -0.99 -3.24
CA ALA A 352 -7.49 -0.93 -2.39
C ALA A 352 -7.97 0.50 -2.14
N MET A 353 -7.03 1.42 -1.89
CA MET A 353 -7.34 2.84 -1.70
C MET A 353 -7.91 3.46 -2.98
N LEU A 354 -7.33 3.16 -4.15
CA LEU A 354 -7.78 3.68 -5.44
C LEU A 354 -9.19 3.18 -5.79
N TYR A 355 -9.47 1.90 -5.60
CA TYR A 355 -10.80 1.34 -5.86
C TYR A 355 -11.84 1.87 -4.87
N SER A 356 -11.50 2.03 -3.60
CA SER A 356 -12.36 2.66 -2.60
C SER A 356 -12.66 4.12 -2.95
N ALA A 357 -11.66 4.87 -3.40
CA ALA A 357 -11.82 6.25 -3.85
C ALA A 357 -12.73 6.34 -5.08
N LYS A 358 -12.50 5.48 -6.08
CA LYS A 358 -13.36 5.39 -7.26
C LYS A 358 -14.83 5.16 -6.87
N GLN A 359 -15.09 4.20 -5.97
CA GLN A 359 -16.45 3.89 -5.55
C GLN A 359 -17.10 5.06 -4.81
N SER A 360 -16.37 5.74 -3.93
CA SER A 360 -16.86 6.95 -3.26
C SER A 360 -17.25 8.03 -4.27
N PHE A 361 -16.41 8.33 -5.25
CA PHE A 361 -16.71 9.34 -6.27
C PHE A 361 -17.90 8.94 -7.17
N ILE A 362 -18.06 7.66 -7.48
CA ILE A 362 -19.24 7.17 -8.20
C ILE A 362 -20.52 7.40 -7.40
N ASN A 363 -20.47 7.24 -6.08
CA ASN A 363 -21.63 7.50 -5.21
C ASN A 363 -22.00 9.00 -5.14
N HIS A 364 -21.05 9.88 -5.46
CA HIS A 364 -21.22 11.34 -5.50
C HIS A 364 -21.20 11.91 -6.93
N TYR A 365 -21.47 11.09 -7.93
CA TYR A 365 -21.28 11.42 -9.33
C TYR A 365 -22.09 12.64 -9.80
N ASP A 366 -23.21 12.97 -9.15
CA ASP A 366 -24.03 14.15 -9.41
C ASP A 366 -23.41 15.47 -8.94
N GLU A 367 -22.31 15.42 -8.17
CA GLU A 367 -21.64 16.60 -7.67
C GLU A 367 -20.74 17.23 -8.74
N LYS A 368 -20.77 18.54 -8.84
CA LYS A 368 -19.96 19.29 -9.81
C LYS A 368 -18.47 19.11 -9.54
N GLY A 369 -17.73 18.63 -10.53
CA GLY A 369 -16.28 18.47 -10.50
C GLY A 369 -15.81 17.08 -10.05
N ILE A 370 -16.72 16.18 -9.72
CA ILE A 370 -16.42 14.79 -9.39
C ILE A 370 -15.79 14.05 -10.57
N ASP A 371 -16.20 14.34 -11.80
CA ASP A 371 -15.63 13.74 -13.01
C ASP A 371 -14.11 13.84 -13.04
N THR A 372 -13.55 14.98 -12.63
CA THR A 372 -12.09 15.19 -12.59
C THR A 372 -11.40 14.24 -11.60
N TYR A 373 -12.01 14.00 -10.45
CA TYR A 373 -11.47 13.05 -9.46
C TYR A 373 -11.60 11.61 -9.93
N ILE A 374 -12.69 11.26 -10.58
CA ILE A 374 -12.87 9.94 -11.21
C ILE A 374 -11.79 9.72 -12.26
N ASP A 375 -11.54 10.68 -13.13
CA ASP A 375 -10.51 10.60 -14.17
C ASP A 375 -9.11 10.48 -13.56
N GLN A 376 -8.80 11.22 -12.51
CA GLN A 376 -7.52 11.14 -11.80
C GLN A 376 -7.30 9.75 -11.17
N VAL A 377 -8.32 9.21 -10.52
CA VAL A 377 -8.24 7.88 -9.91
C VAL A 377 -8.14 6.79 -10.98
N LEU A 378 -8.88 6.91 -12.08
CA LEU A 378 -8.78 5.96 -13.20
C LEU A 378 -7.39 5.99 -13.82
N ALA A 379 -6.83 7.19 -14.07
CA ALA A 379 -5.45 7.32 -14.55
C ALA A 379 -4.43 6.73 -13.58
N ALA A 380 -4.62 6.90 -12.28
CA ALA A 380 -3.76 6.30 -11.27
C ALA A 380 -3.89 4.76 -11.25
N ILE A 381 -5.08 4.20 -11.40
CA ILE A 381 -5.31 2.76 -11.52
C ILE A 381 -4.59 2.19 -12.75
N ASP A 382 -4.63 2.90 -13.87
CA ASP A 382 -3.95 2.46 -15.10
C ASP A 382 -2.42 2.56 -14.96
N ASN A 383 -1.91 3.61 -14.34
CA ASN A 383 -0.47 3.78 -14.08
C ASN A 383 0.07 2.79 -13.06
N TRP A 384 -0.69 2.47 -12.01
CA TRP A 384 -0.31 1.53 -10.97
C TRP A 384 0.08 0.15 -11.52
N LYS A 385 -0.56 -0.29 -12.59
CA LYS A 385 -0.30 -1.58 -13.23
C LYS A 385 1.00 -1.62 -14.04
N GLN A 386 1.58 -0.48 -14.35
CA GLN A 386 2.69 -0.35 -15.30
C GLN A 386 3.97 0.18 -14.67
N ALA A 387 3.89 0.85 -13.53
CA ALA A 387 5.03 1.51 -12.91
C ALA A 387 5.60 0.69 -11.74
N ALA A 388 6.93 0.59 -11.67
CA ALA A 388 7.60 0.35 -10.40
C ALA A 388 7.28 1.53 -9.48
N GLY A 389 6.68 1.25 -8.33
CA GLY A 389 6.36 2.24 -7.32
C GLY A 389 6.92 1.84 -5.97
N TYR A 390 6.86 2.74 -5.00
CA TYR A 390 7.32 2.44 -3.64
C TYR A 390 6.57 1.25 -3.05
N ASP A 391 7.30 0.27 -2.55
CA ASP A 391 6.70 -0.78 -1.74
C ASP A 391 6.29 -0.21 -0.37
N MET A 392 4.99 -0.21 -0.11
CA MET A 392 4.38 0.25 1.12
C MET A 392 3.96 -0.90 2.04
N SER A 393 4.34 -2.13 1.74
CA SER A 393 3.94 -3.31 2.54
C SER A 393 4.45 -3.26 3.98
N HIS A 394 5.48 -2.47 4.23
CA HIS A 394 6.16 -2.34 5.52
C HIS A 394 5.86 -1.01 6.23
N THR A 395 4.60 -0.58 6.27
CA THR A 395 4.24 0.73 6.79
C THR A 395 3.94 0.78 8.29
N ASP A 396 3.90 -0.35 8.95
CA ASP A 396 3.58 -0.42 10.37
C ASP A 396 4.70 0.15 11.25
N GLN A 397 4.29 0.75 12.37
CA GLN A 397 5.23 1.30 13.33
C GLN A 397 6.05 0.18 13.97
N THR A 398 7.36 0.25 13.83
CA THR A 398 8.29 -0.69 14.45
C THR A 398 9.03 0.01 15.59
N LYS A 399 8.78 -0.44 16.82
CA LYS A 399 9.57 -0.06 17.97
C LYS A 399 10.85 -0.89 17.94
N MET A 400 11.99 -0.22 17.99
CA MET A 400 13.27 -0.89 18.12
C MET A 400 13.45 -1.32 19.58
N GLU A 401 13.65 -2.61 19.78
CA GLU A 401 14.03 -3.14 21.10
C GLU A 401 15.48 -2.77 21.41
N LYS A 402 15.87 -2.87 22.68
CA LYS A 402 17.22 -2.57 23.19
C LYS A 402 18.31 -3.04 22.23
N ARG A 403 19.07 -2.10 21.64
CA ARG A 403 20.13 -2.37 20.67
C ARG A 403 19.70 -3.30 19.54
N GLY A 404 18.39 -3.42 19.31
CA GLY A 404 17.84 -4.18 18.22
C GLY A 404 18.17 -3.49 16.89
N PHE A 405 18.57 -4.25 15.92
CA PHE A 405 18.56 -3.78 14.54
C PHE A 405 17.39 -4.42 13.83
N TRP A 406 16.83 -3.61 12.95
CA TRP A 406 15.71 -4.01 12.16
C TRP A 406 16.20 -4.24 10.72
N ILE A 407 15.85 -5.39 10.15
CA ILE A 407 16.32 -5.79 8.84
C ILE A 407 15.16 -5.64 7.87
N LEU A 408 15.36 -4.85 6.82
CA LEU A 408 14.58 -4.99 5.60
C LEU A 408 15.06 -6.28 4.92
N HIS A 409 14.15 -7.18 4.66
CA HIS A 409 14.48 -8.53 4.17
C HIS A 409 14.97 -8.57 2.73
N GLU A 410 15.05 -7.43 2.04
CA GLU A 410 15.44 -7.35 0.66
C GLU A 410 16.89 -6.88 0.51
N GLU A 411 17.60 -7.52 -0.40
CA GLU A 411 18.90 -7.06 -0.86
C GLU A 411 18.67 -6.02 -1.96
N LEU A 412 19.01 -4.77 -1.67
CA LEU A 412 18.84 -3.65 -2.58
C LEU A 412 20.20 -3.28 -3.17
N ASP A 413 20.24 -3.02 -4.48
CA ASP A 413 21.37 -2.39 -5.17
C ASP A 413 21.21 -0.87 -5.10
N ASP A 414 20.65 -0.28 -6.15
CA ASP A 414 20.19 1.11 -6.12
C ASP A 414 18.82 1.14 -5.42
N CYS A 415 18.59 2.10 -4.55
CA CYS A 415 17.30 2.20 -3.87
C CYS A 415 16.92 3.65 -3.53
N ASP A 416 15.63 3.90 -3.52
CA ASP A 416 15.02 5.07 -2.92
C ASP A 416 14.22 4.64 -1.68
N LEU A 417 14.62 5.13 -0.51
CA LEU A 417 14.02 4.77 0.77
C LEU A 417 13.44 6.02 1.44
N VAL A 418 12.20 5.91 1.90
CA VAL A 418 11.52 6.97 2.64
C VAL A 418 10.95 6.42 3.93
N PHE A 419 11.14 7.11 5.06
CA PHE A 419 10.68 6.66 6.37
C PHE A 419 10.57 7.81 7.37
N ASP A 420 9.71 7.64 8.37
CA ASP A 420 9.69 8.49 9.56
C ASP A 420 10.50 7.83 10.67
N TRP A 421 11.18 8.65 11.44
CA TRP A 421 11.98 8.21 12.56
C TRP A 421 11.88 9.15 13.76
N LYS A 422 12.08 8.61 14.95
CA LYS A 422 12.43 9.34 16.17
C LYS A 422 13.42 8.54 17.00
N ALA A 423 14.33 9.22 17.65
CA ALA A 423 15.30 8.60 18.56
C ALA A 423 15.63 9.60 19.67
N ARG A 424 15.96 9.07 20.87
CA ARG A 424 16.53 9.88 21.94
C ARG A 424 18.04 10.00 21.80
N GLY A 425 18.69 8.98 21.24
CA GLY A 425 20.08 8.93 20.85
C GLY A 425 20.22 8.89 19.33
N ARG A 426 21.01 7.95 18.83
CA ARG A 426 21.32 7.82 17.39
C ARG A 426 20.55 6.68 16.78
N LEU A 427 20.13 6.89 15.56
CA LEU A 427 19.61 5.88 14.65
C LEU A 427 20.56 5.80 13.46
N THR A 428 21.15 4.64 13.21
CA THR A 428 22.03 4.40 12.06
C THR A 428 21.30 3.59 11.01
N LEU A 429 21.30 4.09 9.77
CA LEU A 429 20.85 3.37 8.58
C LEU A 429 22.07 2.75 7.93
N SER A 430 22.07 1.43 7.84
CA SER A 430 23.03 0.67 7.06
C SER A 430 22.44 0.34 5.70
N LEU A 431 23.17 0.66 4.65
CA LEU A 431 22.88 0.28 3.27
C LEU A 431 23.95 -0.69 2.80
N HIS A 432 23.59 -1.71 2.05
CA HIS A 432 24.51 -2.78 1.63
C HIS A 432 25.29 -3.37 2.82
N SER A 433 24.61 -3.54 3.95
CA SER A 433 25.19 -4.02 5.21
C SER A 433 26.24 -3.10 5.86
N SER A 434 26.52 -1.94 5.30
CA SER A 434 27.47 -0.95 5.84
C SER A 434 26.76 0.23 6.48
N PRO A 435 27.21 0.77 7.65
CA PRO A 435 26.59 1.92 8.31
C PRO A 435 26.87 3.20 7.53
N VAL A 436 25.87 3.68 6.80
CA VAL A 436 26.03 4.79 5.84
C VAL A 436 25.57 6.11 6.41
N ILE A 437 24.44 6.14 7.11
CA ILE A 437 23.82 7.39 7.58
C ILE A 437 23.48 7.27 9.06
N THR A 438 23.90 8.25 9.85
CA THR A 438 23.55 8.35 11.25
C THR A 438 22.63 9.56 11.46
N PHE A 439 21.47 9.34 12.04
CA PHE A 439 20.48 10.34 12.44
C PHE A 439 20.56 10.57 13.94
N ASP A 440 20.58 11.81 14.34
CA ASP A 440 20.62 12.26 15.75
C ASP A 440 19.72 13.47 15.89
N THR A 441 18.79 13.44 16.83
CA THR A 441 17.79 14.52 17.02
C THR A 441 18.41 15.86 17.42
N THR A 442 19.60 15.84 18.01
CA THR A 442 20.33 17.03 18.47
C THR A 442 21.37 17.50 17.47
N MET A 443 22.14 16.54 16.93
CA MET A 443 23.27 16.85 16.04
C MET A 443 22.81 17.00 14.58
N GLY A 444 21.75 16.30 14.18
CA GLY A 444 21.25 16.23 12.81
C GLY A 444 21.61 14.94 12.11
N VAL A 445 22.14 15.01 10.90
CA VAL A 445 22.48 13.85 10.06
C VAL A 445 23.98 13.85 9.73
N LYS A 446 24.59 12.66 9.82
CA LYS A 446 25.98 12.44 9.42
C LYS A 446 26.03 11.33 8.36
N ILE A 447 26.80 11.55 7.31
CA ILE A 447 27.00 10.57 6.23
C ILE A 447 28.39 9.97 6.34
N ALA A 448 28.54 8.69 6.08
CA ALA A 448 29.83 8.02 6.07
C ALA A 448 30.81 8.72 5.12
N GLY A 449 32.05 8.90 5.57
CA GLY A 449 33.08 9.65 4.84
C GLY A 449 33.08 11.17 5.06
N GLU A 450 32.00 11.73 5.63
CA GLU A 450 31.98 13.15 6.00
C GLU A 450 32.36 13.37 7.48
N ASN A 451 33.10 14.44 7.74
CA ASN A 451 33.49 14.84 9.11
C ASN A 451 32.52 15.84 9.77
N LYS A 452 31.41 16.16 9.11
CA LYS A 452 30.44 17.15 9.59
C LYS A 452 29.08 16.53 9.86
N TRP A 453 28.32 17.19 10.75
CA TRP A 453 26.91 16.96 10.98
C TRP A 453 26.10 18.00 10.21
N HIS A 454 25.10 17.56 9.49
CA HIS A 454 24.11 18.43 8.84
C HIS A 454 22.97 18.69 9.80
N LYS A 455 22.86 19.91 10.30
CA LYS A 455 21.78 20.30 11.23
C LYS A 455 20.43 20.23 10.52
N VAL A 456 19.46 19.67 11.20
CA VAL A 456 18.08 19.57 10.75
C VAL A 456 17.17 20.29 11.76
N LYS A 457 16.22 21.07 11.25
CA LYS A 457 15.19 21.69 12.11
C LYS A 457 14.05 20.70 12.31
N ASN A 458 13.73 20.39 13.55
CA ASN A 458 12.58 19.57 13.92
C ASN A 458 11.48 20.43 14.53
N ILE A 459 10.27 20.33 13.99
CA ILE A 459 9.08 20.97 14.55
C ILE A 459 8.28 19.97 15.38
N CYS A 460 8.29 18.70 14.97
CA CYS A 460 7.62 17.59 15.63
C CYS A 460 8.63 16.64 16.31
N GLU A 461 8.14 15.79 17.17
CA GLU A 461 8.92 14.71 17.79
C GLU A 461 9.49 13.71 16.76
N TRP A 462 8.78 13.53 15.67
CA TRP A 462 9.15 12.69 14.53
C TRP A 462 9.80 13.52 13.43
N SER A 463 10.70 12.88 12.69
CA SER A 463 11.29 13.41 11.46
C SER A 463 11.09 12.44 10.32
N THR A 464 10.96 12.97 9.11
CA THR A 464 10.92 12.20 7.86
C THR A 464 12.28 12.26 7.18
N ALA A 465 12.77 11.10 6.73
CA ALA A 465 13.97 11.01 5.90
C ALA A 465 13.62 10.42 4.53
N SER A 466 14.25 10.96 3.49
CA SER A 466 14.30 10.39 2.15
C SER A 466 15.76 10.17 1.78
N VAL A 467 16.09 8.95 1.40
CA VAL A 467 17.44 8.50 1.08
C VAL A 467 17.43 7.86 -0.30
N SER A 468 18.25 8.36 -1.22
CA SER A 468 18.47 7.77 -2.54
C SER A 468 19.91 7.31 -2.65
N LEU A 469 20.11 6.04 -2.93
CA LEU A 469 21.41 5.46 -3.23
C LEU A 469 21.46 5.07 -4.71
N LYS A 470 22.43 5.59 -5.45
CA LYS A 470 22.67 5.28 -6.85
C LYS A 470 24.17 4.95 -7.03
N GLY A 471 24.47 3.66 -7.15
CA GLY A 471 25.84 3.16 -7.11
C GLY A 471 26.51 3.46 -5.77
N ASP A 472 27.55 4.32 -5.77
CA ASP A 472 28.24 4.78 -4.56
C ASP A 472 27.87 6.21 -4.13
N ALA A 473 26.86 6.82 -4.75
CA ALA A 473 26.41 8.18 -4.45
C ALA A 473 25.11 8.18 -3.65
N VAL A 474 25.10 8.88 -2.50
CA VAL A 474 23.92 9.00 -1.66
C VAL A 474 23.38 10.43 -1.64
N THR A 475 22.08 10.57 -1.81
CA THR A 475 21.33 11.82 -1.62
C THR A 475 20.41 11.65 -0.43
N VAL A 476 20.42 12.61 0.48
CA VAL A 476 19.60 12.56 1.72
C VAL A 476 18.85 13.86 1.89
N SER A 477 17.55 13.74 2.17
CA SER A 477 16.72 14.85 2.63
C SER A 477 16.08 14.50 3.98
N VAL A 478 15.98 15.47 4.87
CA VAL A 478 15.27 15.30 6.15
C VAL A 478 14.31 16.47 6.34
N ASN A 479 13.06 16.16 6.68
CA ASN A 479 11.96 17.14 6.82
C ASN A 479 11.82 18.05 5.59
N GLY A 480 12.04 17.49 4.39
CA GLY A 480 12.00 18.21 3.13
C GLY A 480 13.22 19.11 2.86
N GLN A 481 14.20 19.14 3.73
CA GLN A 481 15.48 19.84 3.52
C GLN A 481 16.53 18.88 2.99
N LYS A 482 17.11 19.18 1.84
CA LYS A 482 18.22 18.40 1.28
C LYS A 482 19.46 18.62 2.16
N VAL A 483 19.96 17.56 2.78
CA VAL A 483 21.16 17.58 3.65
C VAL A 483 22.41 17.06 2.93
N ALA A 484 22.22 16.21 1.92
CA ALA A 484 23.29 15.72 1.06
C ALA A 484 22.76 15.55 -0.37
N ASP A 485 23.59 15.78 -1.36
CA ASP A 485 23.25 15.69 -2.77
C ASP A 485 24.37 14.99 -3.53
N GLY A 486 24.16 13.70 -3.85
CA GLY A 486 25.12 12.87 -4.57
C GLY A 486 26.48 12.73 -3.86
N VAL A 487 26.47 12.66 -2.53
CA VAL A 487 27.70 12.47 -1.75
C VAL A 487 28.25 11.08 -2.01
N LYS A 488 29.50 11.03 -2.48
CA LYS A 488 30.18 9.78 -2.78
C LYS A 488 30.58 9.08 -1.49
N LEU A 489 30.10 7.84 -1.31
CA LEU A 489 30.45 7.02 -0.17
C LEU A 489 31.89 6.49 -0.30
N PRO A 490 32.59 6.33 0.82
CA PRO A 490 33.93 5.76 0.79
C PRO A 490 33.89 4.27 0.39
N SER A 491 34.91 3.80 -0.29
CA SER A 491 35.01 2.38 -0.65
C SER A 491 35.20 1.45 0.55
N MET A 492 35.56 2.00 1.71
CA MET A 492 35.70 1.29 2.98
C MET A 492 34.99 2.06 4.08
N ILE A 493 34.16 1.37 4.86
CA ILE A 493 33.43 1.91 6.03
C ILE A 493 33.79 1.03 7.23
N ASP A 494 34.27 1.65 8.31
CA ASP A 494 34.72 0.95 9.54
C ASP A 494 35.77 -0.16 9.30
N GLY A 495 36.59 0.02 8.26
CA GLY A 495 37.64 -0.93 7.90
C GLY A 495 37.20 -2.07 6.99
N GLU A 496 35.94 -2.15 6.64
CA GLU A 496 35.39 -3.16 5.74
C GLU A 496 35.03 -2.55 4.38
N PRO A 497 35.22 -3.28 3.26
CA PRO A 497 34.78 -2.83 1.95
C PRO A 497 33.28 -2.69 1.89
N MET A 498 32.80 -1.57 1.35
CA MET A 498 31.37 -1.42 1.08
C MET A 498 30.95 -2.38 -0.04
N ALA A 499 29.98 -3.24 0.24
CA ALA A 499 29.41 -4.13 -0.77
C ALA A 499 28.62 -3.33 -1.79
N LYS A 500 28.45 -3.88 -3.01
CA LYS A 500 27.65 -3.25 -4.07
C LYS A 500 26.16 -3.50 -3.91
N SER A 501 25.79 -4.55 -3.15
CA SER A 501 24.43 -4.89 -2.81
C SER A 501 24.40 -5.48 -1.41
N GLY A 502 23.24 -5.53 -0.78
CA GLY A 502 23.07 -6.13 0.54
C GLY A 502 21.87 -5.61 1.30
N GLN A 503 21.76 -6.06 2.52
CA GLN A 503 20.60 -5.75 3.37
C GLN A 503 20.62 -4.30 3.85
N THR A 504 19.45 -3.72 3.93
CA THR A 504 19.20 -2.44 4.60
C THR A 504 18.80 -2.68 6.04
N ARG A 505 19.44 -1.97 6.97
CA ARG A 505 19.26 -2.17 8.42
C ARG A 505 19.14 -0.84 9.13
N PHE A 506 18.32 -0.82 10.19
CA PHE A 506 18.29 0.26 11.17
C PHE A 506 18.90 -0.26 12.49
N LEU A 507 19.85 0.49 13.03
CA LEU A 507 20.48 0.22 14.33
C LEU A 507 20.28 1.41 15.24
N ALA A 508 19.78 1.19 16.44
CA ALA A 508 19.58 2.23 17.44
C ALA A 508 20.55 2.07 18.62
N ASP A 509 21.03 3.19 19.13
CA ASP A 509 21.87 3.23 20.34
C ASP A 509 21.03 3.11 21.62
N ASP A 510 19.72 3.38 21.57
CA ASP A 510 18.82 3.41 22.71
C ASP A 510 17.48 2.68 22.48
N ASP A 511 16.76 2.45 23.57
CA ASP A 511 15.45 1.77 23.57
C ASP A 511 14.28 2.64 23.12
N GLY A 512 14.52 3.91 22.84
CA GLY A 512 13.49 4.89 22.50
C GLY A 512 13.38 5.16 21.00
N ALA A 513 14.27 4.58 20.19
CA ALA A 513 14.23 4.76 18.75
C ALA A 513 13.03 4.02 18.13
N MET A 514 12.39 4.66 17.17
CA MET A 514 11.26 4.11 16.42
C MET A 514 11.38 4.51 14.97
N VAL A 515 11.01 3.59 14.08
CA VAL A 515 10.89 3.81 12.65
C VAL A 515 9.46 3.44 12.23
N ARG A 516 8.87 4.21 11.33
CA ARG A 516 7.53 3.95 10.82
C ARG A 516 7.38 4.44 9.38
N GLY A 517 6.36 3.95 8.66
CA GLY A 517 5.97 4.44 7.35
C GLY A 517 7.11 4.36 6.34
N TYR A 518 7.96 3.35 6.43
CA TYR A 518 9.03 3.20 5.45
C TYR A 518 8.50 2.58 4.17
N CYS A 519 8.98 3.15 3.07
CA CYS A 519 8.68 2.73 1.72
C CYS A 519 10.01 2.70 0.95
N PHE A 520 10.16 1.77 0.04
CA PHE A 520 11.36 1.67 -0.80
C PHE A 520 11.00 1.32 -2.24
N LEU A 521 11.85 1.76 -3.17
CA LEU A 521 11.75 1.58 -4.60
C LEU A 521 13.06 1.01 -5.13
#